data_bcd033219d5a5bfd897304f847b6308d
#
_entry.id   bcd033219d5a5bfd897304f847b6308d
#
_cell.length_a   1.000
_cell.length_b   1.000
_cell.length_c   1.000
_cell.angle_alpha   90.00
_cell.angle_beta   90.00
_cell.angle_gamma   90.00
#
_symmetry.space_group_name_H-M   'P 1'
#
loop_
_entity.id
_entity.type
_entity.pdbx_description
1 polymer ?
#
loop_
_entity_poly.entity_id
_entity_poly.type
_entity_poly.pdbx_seq_one_letter_code
_entity_poly.pdbx_strand_id
1 'polypeptide(L)'
;VMTPTKWIRSTNAVGLRTKSGRYGGGTFAHKDIAFEFASWVSPEFKLYIIQDYQRLKQDEHHRYALDWNVKRLLSKANYRVHTDAIKENLIPPELSSYQKGFVYADEADVLNVALFGQTAKEWRAAHPNAKKGENQRDYATVEQLLVLANLETMNALLISQGMPREQRAVELNHRAIRLMRQMTGSHSVEQLRQMHNQLKMPESE
;
A
#
# COMPACT_ATOMS: atom_id res chain seq x y z
N VAL A 1 0.46 35.78 41.29
CA VAL A 1 1.33 35.16 40.22
C VAL A 1 0.95 33.71 40.10
N MET A 2 0.65 33.28 38.89
CA MET A 2 0.35 31.90 38.54
C MET A 2 1.67 31.10 38.45
N THR A 3 1.84 30.11 39.35
CA THR A 3 3.00 29.20 39.25
C THR A 3 2.63 27.94 38.45
N PRO A 4 3.59 27.23 37.85
CA PRO A 4 3.31 25.98 37.11
C PRO A 4 2.51 24.98 37.95
N THR A 5 2.83 24.85 39.26
CA THR A 5 2.09 23.97 40.19
C THR A 5 0.64 24.39 40.37
N LYS A 6 0.39 25.69 40.51
CA LYS A 6 -0.98 26.22 40.64
C LYS A 6 -1.76 26.01 39.34
N TRP A 7 -1.13 26.25 38.23
CA TRP A 7 -1.75 26.05 36.91
C TRP A 7 -2.12 24.59 36.66
N ILE A 8 -1.19 23.65 36.90
CA ILE A 8 -1.44 22.21 36.79
C ILE A 8 -2.66 21.77 37.61
N ARG A 9 -2.74 22.26 38.89
CA ARG A 9 -3.85 21.93 39.77
C ARG A 9 -5.18 22.51 39.32
N SER A 10 -5.18 23.74 38.80
CA SER A 10 -6.41 24.41 38.38
C SER A 10 -6.94 23.89 37.06
N THR A 11 -6.08 23.38 36.16
CA THR A 11 -6.44 22.90 34.84
C THR A 11 -6.45 21.38 34.69
N ASN A 12 -6.05 20.65 35.74
CA ASN A 12 -5.84 19.19 35.71
C ASN A 12 -4.93 18.75 34.53
N ALA A 13 -3.85 19.48 34.29
CA ALA A 13 -2.96 19.29 33.16
C ALA A 13 -2.13 18.01 33.31
N VAL A 14 -2.56 16.92 32.66
CA VAL A 14 -1.91 15.60 32.75
C VAL A 14 -0.51 15.59 32.10
N GLY A 15 -0.27 16.47 31.12
CA GLY A 15 1.02 16.55 30.40
C GLY A 15 2.13 17.34 31.09
N LEU A 16 1.90 17.86 32.30
CA LEU A 16 2.87 18.65 33.07
C LEU A 16 3.07 18.09 34.49
N ARG A 17 4.33 18.03 34.92
CA ARG A 17 4.70 17.65 36.30
C ARG A 17 5.70 18.64 36.88
N THR A 18 5.53 18.98 38.11
CA THR A 18 6.50 19.82 38.87
C THR A 18 7.15 19.00 39.98
N LYS A 19 8.47 19.18 40.14
CA LYS A 19 9.25 18.59 41.24
C LYS A 19 9.99 19.72 41.97
N SER A 20 9.81 19.79 43.28
CA SER A 20 10.56 20.71 44.10
C SER A 20 11.91 20.12 44.52
N GLY A 21 12.96 20.93 44.58
CA GLY A 21 14.28 20.50 45.02
C GLY A 21 15.40 21.40 44.49
N ARG A 22 16.44 21.59 45.33
CA ARG A 22 17.60 22.43 44.99
C ARG A 22 18.46 21.81 43.87
N TYR A 23 18.51 20.46 43.82
CA TYR A 23 19.29 19.69 42.85
C TYR A 23 18.34 18.71 42.13
N GLY A 24 17.80 19.08 41.01
CA GLY A 24 16.91 18.23 40.20
C GLY A 24 15.42 18.55 40.39
N GLY A 25 15.08 19.72 40.93
CA GLY A 25 13.74 20.29 40.81
C GLY A 25 13.52 20.93 39.45
N GLY A 26 12.25 21.05 39.03
CA GLY A 26 11.90 21.69 37.78
C GLY A 26 10.48 21.36 37.31
N THR A 27 10.13 21.86 36.13
CA THR A 27 8.89 21.54 35.47
C THR A 27 9.19 20.63 34.27
N PHE A 28 8.58 19.47 34.24
CA PHE A 28 8.69 18.49 33.18
C PHE A 28 7.39 18.50 32.41
N ALA A 29 7.50 18.52 31.08
CA ALA A 29 6.36 18.59 30.18
C ALA A 29 6.38 17.40 29.21
N HIS A 30 5.20 17.01 28.74
CA HIS A 30 5.09 16.14 27.57
C HIS A 30 5.79 16.81 26.39
N LYS A 31 6.37 16.01 25.47
CA LYS A 31 7.16 16.52 24.35
C LYS A 31 6.44 17.62 23.56
N ASP A 32 5.15 17.45 23.29
CA ASP A 32 4.38 18.40 22.48
C ASP A 32 4.25 19.76 23.18
N ILE A 33 4.02 19.77 24.49
CA ILE A 33 4.00 20.99 25.30
C ILE A 33 5.39 21.64 25.36
N ALA A 34 6.44 20.82 25.44
CA ALA A 34 7.81 21.32 25.43
C ALA A 34 8.18 21.95 24.07
N PHE A 35 7.77 21.37 22.96
CA PHE A 35 7.93 21.94 21.63
C PHE A 35 7.18 23.26 21.47
N GLU A 36 5.93 23.32 21.92
CA GLU A 36 5.14 24.55 21.86
C GLU A 36 5.78 25.67 22.71
N PHE A 37 6.22 25.33 23.92
CA PHE A 37 6.91 26.27 24.77
C PHE A 37 8.22 26.77 24.15
N ALA A 38 9.04 25.88 23.59
CA ALA A 38 10.28 26.22 22.91
C ALA A 38 10.02 27.14 21.70
N SER A 39 8.96 26.87 20.94
CA SER A 39 8.52 27.68 19.81
C SER A 39 8.06 29.10 20.22
N TRP A 40 7.50 29.22 21.42
CA TRP A 40 7.12 30.50 21.98
C TRP A 40 8.34 31.31 22.49
N VAL A 41 9.32 30.62 23.07
CA VAL A 41 10.55 31.26 23.61
C VAL A 41 11.53 31.66 22.49
N SER A 42 11.64 30.85 21.44
CA SER A 42 12.55 31.11 20.31
C SER A 42 11.81 31.10 18.97
N PRO A 43 11.66 32.26 18.34
CA PRO A 43 11.13 32.36 16.98
C PRO A 43 11.95 31.56 15.95
N GLU A 44 13.28 31.48 16.14
CA GLU A 44 14.18 30.71 15.28
C GLU A 44 13.86 29.22 15.37
N PHE A 45 13.63 28.71 16.58
CA PHE A 45 13.22 27.32 16.80
C PHE A 45 11.88 27.04 16.14
N LYS A 46 10.92 27.97 16.22
CA LYS A 46 9.63 27.84 15.54
C LYS A 46 9.79 27.74 14.02
N LEU A 47 10.63 28.61 13.43
CA LEU A 47 10.91 28.55 11.99
C LEU A 47 11.61 27.25 11.60
N TYR A 48 12.55 26.78 12.41
CA TYR A 48 13.21 25.49 12.18
C TYR A 48 12.20 24.32 12.15
N ILE A 49 11.29 24.25 13.11
CA ILE A 49 10.26 23.19 13.16
C ILE A 49 9.36 23.27 11.91
N ILE A 50 8.94 24.45 11.50
CA ILE A 50 8.12 24.63 10.29
C ILE A 50 8.88 24.16 9.03
N GLN A 51 10.14 24.54 8.89
CA GLN A 51 10.97 24.12 7.76
C GLN A 51 11.21 22.61 7.74
N ASP A 52 11.48 22.01 8.89
CA ASP A 52 11.70 20.57 9.01
C ASP A 52 10.43 19.79 8.70
N TYR A 53 9.28 20.27 9.19
CA TYR A 53 7.97 19.69 8.83
C TYR A 53 7.70 19.75 7.31
N GLN A 54 7.96 20.90 6.68
CA GLN A 54 7.79 21.05 5.23
C GLN A 54 8.71 20.12 4.44
N ARG A 55 9.98 20.00 4.88
CA ARG A 55 10.94 19.06 4.30
C ARG A 55 10.46 17.63 4.43
N LEU A 56 10.03 17.21 5.62
CA LEU A 56 9.51 15.86 5.86
C LEU A 56 8.27 15.56 5.01
N LYS A 57 7.36 16.52 4.86
CA LYS A 57 6.20 16.39 3.97
C LYS A 57 6.59 16.27 2.50
N GLN A 58 7.58 17.01 2.03
CA GLN A 58 8.09 16.88 0.67
C GLN A 58 8.77 15.53 0.45
N ASP A 59 9.59 15.05 1.39
CA ASP A 59 10.24 13.74 1.33
C ASP A 59 9.20 12.62 1.33
N GLU A 60 8.15 12.75 2.11
CA GLU A 60 7.02 11.84 2.14
C GLU A 60 6.33 11.77 0.76
N HIS A 61 6.00 12.91 0.17
CA HIS A 61 5.43 12.99 -1.18
C HIS A 61 6.34 12.37 -2.24
N HIS A 62 7.65 12.60 -2.18
CA HIS A 62 8.61 12.01 -3.11
C HIS A 62 8.69 10.48 -2.97
N ARG A 63 8.68 9.96 -1.75
CA ARG A 63 8.66 8.51 -1.49
C ARG A 63 7.38 7.88 -2.03
N TYR A 64 6.22 8.48 -1.81
CA TYR A 64 4.94 8.02 -2.37
C TYR A 64 4.96 7.98 -3.88
N ALA A 65 5.42 9.05 -4.52
CA ALA A 65 5.52 9.13 -5.97
C ALA A 65 6.47 8.06 -6.54
N LEU A 66 7.61 7.83 -5.87
CA LEU A 66 8.59 6.82 -6.28
C LEU A 66 8.02 5.40 -6.13
N ASP A 67 7.43 5.06 -4.99
CA ASP A 67 6.83 3.75 -4.74
C ASP A 67 5.67 3.46 -5.71
N TRP A 68 4.81 4.45 -5.94
CA TRP A 68 3.72 4.35 -6.91
C TRP A 68 4.25 4.17 -8.35
N ASN A 69 5.29 4.90 -8.74
CA ASN A 69 5.90 4.78 -10.05
C ASN A 69 6.57 3.43 -10.26
N VAL A 70 7.28 2.90 -9.25
CA VAL A 70 7.89 1.56 -9.31
C VAL A 70 6.84 0.47 -9.42
N LYS A 71 5.79 0.50 -8.60
CA LYS A 71 4.66 -0.44 -8.68
C LYS A 71 3.98 -0.40 -10.04
N ARG A 72 3.72 0.81 -10.55
CA ARG A 72 3.11 1.01 -11.86
C ARG A 72 4.00 0.51 -12.99
N LEU A 73 5.32 0.72 -12.90
CA LEU A 73 6.28 0.26 -13.90
C LEU A 73 6.34 -1.27 -13.94
N LEU A 74 6.47 -1.92 -12.78
CA LEU A 74 6.48 -3.38 -12.65
C LEU A 74 5.17 -4.00 -13.15
N SER A 75 4.03 -3.48 -12.72
CA SER A 75 2.72 -3.94 -13.18
C SER A 75 2.56 -3.78 -14.69
N LYS A 76 3.04 -2.67 -15.26
CA LYS A 76 2.97 -2.43 -16.71
C LYS A 76 3.88 -3.37 -17.50
N ALA A 77 5.09 -3.66 -17.01
CA ALA A 77 6.02 -4.58 -17.68
C ALA A 77 5.47 -6.02 -17.68
N ASN A 78 5.04 -6.52 -16.54
CA ASN A 78 4.49 -7.88 -16.40
C ASN A 78 3.16 -8.05 -17.14
N TYR A 79 2.29 -7.05 -17.07
CA TYR A 79 1.05 -7.02 -17.86
C TYR A 79 1.34 -7.10 -19.36
N ARG A 80 2.38 -6.42 -19.84
CA ARG A 80 2.77 -6.47 -21.27
C ARG A 80 3.24 -7.86 -21.68
N VAL A 81 4.13 -8.48 -20.90
CA VAL A 81 4.58 -9.85 -21.16
C VAL A 81 3.41 -10.84 -21.23
N HIS A 82 2.47 -10.72 -20.30
CA HIS A 82 1.29 -11.57 -20.26
C HIS A 82 0.36 -11.31 -21.46
N THR A 83 0.07 -10.06 -21.79
CA THR A 83 -0.79 -9.72 -22.94
C THR A 83 -0.19 -10.08 -24.28
N ASP A 84 1.14 -9.97 -24.43
CA ASP A 84 1.83 -10.38 -25.65
C ASP A 84 1.75 -11.91 -25.81
N ALA A 85 1.94 -12.70 -24.75
CA ALA A 85 1.77 -14.15 -24.79
C ALA A 85 0.33 -14.57 -25.16
N ILE A 86 -0.69 -13.91 -24.62
CA ILE A 86 -2.09 -14.12 -24.99
C ILE A 86 -2.29 -13.82 -26.48
N LYS A 87 -1.80 -12.67 -26.94
CA LYS A 87 -1.94 -12.22 -28.33
C LYS A 87 -1.32 -13.21 -29.32
N GLU A 88 -0.14 -13.70 -29.00
CA GLU A 88 0.64 -14.56 -29.91
C GLU A 88 0.13 -16.01 -29.92
N ASN A 89 -0.37 -16.52 -28.82
CA ASN A 89 -0.67 -17.94 -28.68
C ASN A 89 -2.17 -18.27 -28.57
N LEU A 90 -3.00 -17.34 -28.10
CA LEU A 90 -4.42 -17.61 -27.82
C LEU A 90 -5.40 -16.82 -28.69
N ILE A 91 -4.94 -15.81 -29.43
CA ILE A 91 -5.82 -14.97 -30.27
C ILE A 91 -5.63 -15.32 -31.76
N PRO A 92 -6.60 -16.02 -32.39
CA PRO A 92 -6.62 -16.17 -33.82
C PRO A 92 -6.67 -14.81 -34.53
N PRO A 93 -5.99 -14.67 -35.70
CA PRO A 93 -5.95 -13.40 -36.43
C PRO A 93 -7.34 -12.89 -36.85
N GLU A 94 -8.27 -13.79 -37.10
CA GLU A 94 -9.61 -13.55 -37.65
C GLU A 94 -10.57 -12.90 -36.65
N LEU A 95 -10.25 -12.90 -35.34
CA LEU A 95 -11.13 -12.34 -34.33
C LEU A 95 -11.24 -10.81 -34.42
N SER A 96 -12.46 -10.31 -34.31
CA SER A 96 -12.73 -8.88 -34.17
C SER A 96 -12.12 -8.30 -32.87
N SER A 97 -11.91 -6.98 -32.82
CA SER A 97 -11.41 -6.32 -31.63
C SER A 97 -12.28 -6.56 -30.37
N TYR A 98 -13.61 -6.67 -30.58
CA TYR A 98 -14.56 -7.00 -29.53
C TYR A 98 -14.35 -8.41 -28.97
N GLN A 99 -14.21 -9.40 -29.84
CA GLN A 99 -13.94 -10.79 -29.44
C GLN A 99 -12.57 -10.96 -28.76
N LYS A 100 -11.54 -10.26 -29.25
CA LYS A 100 -10.23 -10.21 -28.57
C LYS A 100 -10.32 -9.72 -27.13
N GLY A 101 -11.20 -8.74 -26.88
CA GLY A 101 -11.46 -8.23 -25.53
C GLY A 101 -11.94 -9.32 -24.56
N PHE A 102 -12.77 -10.25 -25.00
CA PHE A 102 -13.21 -11.37 -24.16
C PHE A 102 -12.07 -12.32 -23.82
N VAL A 103 -11.20 -12.65 -24.78
CA VAL A 103 -10.04 -13.52 -24.52
C VAL A 103 -9.14 -12.90 -23.45
N TYR A 104 -8.86 -11.60 -23.52
CA TYR A 104 -8.07 -10.92 -22.51
C TYR A 104 -8.77 -10.89 -21.14
N ALA A 105 -10.09 -10.67 -21.12
CA ALA A 105 -10.86 -10.67 -19.87
C ALA A 105 -10.88 -12.07 -19.24
N ASP A 106 -11.09 -13.09 -20.04
CA ASP A 106 -11.08 -14.48 -19.59
C ASP A 106 -9.72 -14.90 -19.03
N GLU A 107 -8.63 -14.50 -19.67
CA GLU A 107 -7.27 -14.78 -19.18
C GLU A 107 -6.92 -13.98 -17.92
N ALA A 108 -7.42 -12.75 -17.81
CA ALA A 108 -7.30 -11.98 -16.56
C ALA A 108 -8.06 -12.66 -15.42
N ASP A 109 -9.22 -13.27 -15.70
CA ASP A 109 -10.01 -13.98 -14.69
C ASP A 109 -9.35 -15.30 -14.26
N VAL A 110 -8.56 -15.97 -15.11
CA VAL A 110 -7.72 -17.10 -14.65
C VAL A 110 -6.81 -16.68 -13.51
N LEU A 111 -6.14 -15.53 -13.64
CA LEU A 111 -5.25 -14.99 -12.58
C LEU A 111 -6.04 -14.52 -11.36
N ASN A 112 -7.19 -13.88 -11.58
CA ASN A 112 -8.05 -13.41 -10.51
C ASN A 112 -8.56 -14.59 -9.65
N VAL A 113 -9.05 -15.64 -10.28
CA VAL A 113 -9.51 -16.85 -9.58
C VAL A 113 -8.35 -17.55 -8.89
N ALA A 114 -7.19 -17.67 -9.56
CA ALA A 114 -6.01 -18.31 -8.98
C ALA A 114 -5.52 -17.64 -7.69
N LEU A 115 -5.59 -16.31 -7.60
CA LEU A 115 -5.06 -15.55 -6.46
C LEU A 115 -6.14 -15.13 -5.45
N PHE A 116 -7.30 -14.68 -5.93
CA PHE A 116 -8.35 -14.08 -5.10
C PHE A 116 -9.56 -15.01 -4.91
N GLY A 117 -9.64 -16.13 -5.64
CA GLY A 117 -10.74 -17.08 -5.57
C GLY A 117 -12.03 -16.63 -6.26
N GLN A 118 -12.01 -15.53 -7.01
CA GLN A 118 -13.20 -14.96 -7.67
C GLN A 118 -12.85 -14.25 -8.97
N THR A 119 -13.79 -14.20 -9.90
CA THR A 119 -13.72 -13.46 -11.16
C THR A 119 -13.92 -11.96 -10.94
N ALA A 120 -13.56 -11.15 -11.93
CA ALA A 120 -13.84 -9.71 -11.89
C ALA A 120 -15.35 -9.42 -11.79
N LYS A 121 -16.19 -10.24 -12.41
CA LYS A 121 -17.65 -10.11 -12.35
C LYS A 121 -18.20 -10.40 -10.94
N GLU A 122 -17.74 -11.47 -10.31
CA GLU A 122 -18.14 -11.85 -8.94
C GLU A 122 -17.69 -10.80 -7.93
N TRP A 123 -16.45 -10.31 -8.07
CA TRP A 123 -15.95 -9.23 -7.23
C TRP A 123 -16.83 -7.97 -7.36
N ARG A 124 -17.19 -7.58 -8.58
CA ARG A 124 -18.04 -6.41 -8.84
C ARG A 124 -19.44 -6.57 -8.21
N ALA A 125 -19.99 -7.77 -8.28
CA ALA A 125 -21.29 -8.06 -7.65
C ALA A 125 -21.25 -7.96 -6.12
N ALA A 126 -20.11 -8.37 -5.51
CA ALA A 126 -19.89 -8.27 -4.07
C ALA A 126 -19.56 -6.82 -3.61
N HIS A 127 -19.13 -5.92 -4.52
CA HIS A 127 -18.76 -4.54 -4.21
C HIS A 127 -19.57 -3.51 -5.01
N PRO A 128 -20.89 -3.40 -4.78
CA PRO A 128 -21.76 -2.51 -5.56
C PRO A 128 -21.40 -1.02 -5.41
N ASN A 129 -20.75 -0.65 -4.30
CA ASN A 129 -20.35 0.73 -3.99
C ASN A 129 -18.97 1.10 -4.58
N ALA A 130 -18.26 0.16 -5.22
CA ALA A 130 -16.98 0.45 -5.86
C ALA A 130 -17.16 1.44 -7.02
N LYS A 131 -16.27 2.43 -7.13
CA LYS A 131 -16.34 3.44 -8.18
C LYS A 131 -16.20 2.80 -9.57
N LYS A 132 -16.76 3.50 -10.56
CA LYS A 132 -16.64 3.06 -11.96
C LYS A 132 -15.16 3.04 -12.37
N GLY A 133 -14.67 1.89 -12.83
CA GLY A 133 -13.27 1.68 -13.22
C GLY A 133 -12.42 1.00 -12.16
N GLU A 134 -12.82 0.98 -10.90
CA GLU A 134 -12.12 0.21 -9.86
C GLU A 134 -12.32 -1.30 -10.07
N ASN A 135 -11.31 -2.06 -9.69
CA ASN A 135 -11.27 -3.52 -9.78
C ASN A 135 -10.61 -4.11 -8.52
N GLN A 136 -10.65 -5.43 -8.39
CA GLN A 136 -10.11 -6.09 -7.19
C GLN A 136 -8.61 -5.89 -6.96
N ARG A 137 -7.83 -5.52 -7.98
CA ARG A 137 -6.40 -5.21 -7.84
C ARG A 137 -6.16 -3.90 -7.08
N ASP A 138 -7.10 -2.95 -7.17
CA ASP A 138 -7.02 -1.68 -6.46
C ASP A 138 -7.21 -1.86 -4.94
N TYR A 139 -7.82 -2.98 -4.54
CA TYR A 139 -8.04 -3.38 -3.14
C TYR A 139 -7.07 -4.45 -2.67
N ALA A 140 -6.16 -4.89 -3.51
CA ALA A 140 -5.20 -5.93 -3.19
C ALA A 140 -4.09 -5.42 -2.26
N THR A 141 -3.57 -6.32 -1.41
CA THR A 141 -2.39 -6.03 -0.59
C THR A 141 -1.12 -6.01 -1.45
N VAL A 142 -0.03 -5.46 -0.90
CA VAL A 142 1.27 -5.42 -1.60
C VAL A 142 1.75 -6.82 -1.94
N GLU A 143 1.57 -7.78 -1.02
CA GLU A 143 1.92 -9.18 -1.23
C GLU A 143 1.13 -9.80 -2.37
N GLN A 144 -0.19 -9.54 -2.41
CA GLN A 144 -1.05 -10.02 -3.49
C GLN A 144 -0.64 -9.43 -4.84
N LEU A 145 -0.27 -8.15 -4.91
CA LEU A 145 0.22 -7.54 -6.14
C LEU A 145 1.55 -8.12 -6.60
N LEU A 146 2.47 -8.41 -5.67
CA LEU A 146 3.74 -9.08 -5.98
C LEU A 146 3.52 -10.51 -6.48
N VAL A 147 2.62 -11.26 -5.83
CA VAL A 147 2.25 -12.60 -6.30
C VAL A 147 1.60 -12.52 -7.67
N LEU A 148 0.67 -11.59 -7.89
CA LEU A 148 0.01 -11.40 -9.18
C LEU A 148 1.02 -11.16 -10.31
N ALA A 149 2.02 -10.31 -10.10
CA ALA A 149 3.07 -10.04 -11.06
C ALA A 149 3.87 -11.32 -11.44
N ASN A 150 4.15 -12.16 -10.45
CA ASN A 150 4.79 -13.46 -10.69
C ASN A 150 3.87 -14.41 -11.46
N LEU A 151 2.58 -14.44 -11.13
CA LEU A 151 1.59 -15.28 -11.83
C LEU A 151 1.39 -14.83 -13.26
N GLU A 152 1.40 -13.53 -13.56
CA GLU A 152 1.34 -12.99 -14.93
C GLU A 152 2.49 -13.52 -15.80
N THR A 153 3.72 -13.47 -15.29
CA THR A 153 4.90 -14.00 -15.98
C THR A 153 4.80 -15.51 -16.17
N MET A 154 4.37 -16.24 -15.14
CA MET A 154 4.23 -17.69 -15.21
C MET A 154 3.13 -18.10 -16.16
N ASN A 155 1.97 -17.43 -16.16
CA ASN A 155 0.88 -17.71 -17.08
C ASN A 155 1.32 -17.48 -18.54
N ALA A 156 2.10 -16.42 -18.81
CA ALA A 156 2.68 -16.20 -20.12
C ALA A 156 3.53 -17.39 -20.60
N LEU A 157 4.37 -17.94 -19.72
CA LEU A 157 5.18 -19.13 -20.02
C LEU A 157 4.30 -20.36 -20.28
N LEU A 158 3.31 -20.62 -19.42
CA LEU A 158 2.40 -21.76 -19.57
C LEU A 158 1.55 -21.66 -20.85
N ILE A 159 1.15 -20.45 -21.24
CA ILE A 159 0.48 -20.17 -22.52
C ILE A 159 1.39 -20.52 -23.69
N SER A 160 2.64 -20.08 -23.69
CA SER A 160 3.59 -20.36 -24.76
C SER A 160 3.93 -21.86 -24.89
N GLN A 161 3.79 -22.62 -23.79
CA GLN A 161 3.92 -24.08 -23.78
C GLN A 161 2.66 -24.82 -24.26
N GLY A 162 1.59 -24.10 -24.59
CA GLY A 162 0.33 -24.67 -25.06
C GLY A 162 -0.49 -25.36 -23.95
N MET A 163 -0.25 -25.05 -22.67
CA MET A 163 -0.98 -25.67 -21.57
C MET A 163 -2.46 -25.22 -21.58
N PRO A 164 -3.43 -26.17 -21.51
CA PRO A 164 -4.84 -25.86 -21.44
C PRO A 164 -5.20 -24.96 -20.24
N ARG A 165 -6.23 -24.13 -20.42
CA ARG A 165 -6.68 -23.13 -19.45
C ARG A 165 -6.97 -23.71 -18.07
N GLU A 166 -7.66 -24.83 -18.02
CA GLU A 166 -8.03 -25.50 -16.76
C GLU A 166 -6.80 -25.97 -15.98
N GLN A 167 -5.81 -26.51 -16.68
CA GLN A 167 -4.55 -26.95 -16.07
C GLN A 167 -3.72 -25.72 -15.59
N ARG A 168 -3.71 -24.64 -16.39
CA ARG A 168 -3.05 -23.40 -15.99
C ARG A 168 -3.68 -22.81 -14.73
N ALA A 169 -5.01 -22.78 -14.63
CA ALA A 169 -5.71 -22.29 -13.45
C ALA A 169 -5.31 -23.04 -12.18
N VAL A 170 -5.21 -24.36 -12.23
CA VAL A 170 -4.78 -25.20 -11.10
C VAL A 170 -3.33 -24.94 -10.73
N GLU A 171 -2.42 -24.93 -11.69
CA GLU A 171 -0.99 -24.69 -11.46
C GLU A 171 -0.74 -23.28 -10.88
N LEU A 172 -1.41 -22.27 -11.42
CA LEU A 172 -1.31 -20.90 -10.94
C LEU A 172 -1.87 -20.75 -9.53
N ASN A 173 -2.97 -21.41 -9.19
CA ASN A 173 -3.52 -21.42 -7.83
C ASN A 173 -2.54 -22.07 -6.83
N HIS A 174 -1.96 -23.23 -7.16
CA HIS A 174 -0.94 -23.85 -6.32
C HIS A 174 0.27 -22.93 -6.10
N ARG A 175 0.69 -22.21 -7.14
CA ARG A 175 1.78 -21.23 -7.06
C ARG A 175 1.39 -20.03 -6.21
N ALA A 176 0.18 -19.50 -6.39
CA ALA A 176 -0.33 -18.39 -5.58
C ALA A 176 -0.29 -18.73 -4.08
N ILE A 177 -0.81 -19.90 -3.69
CA ILE A 177 -0.82 -20.37 -2.31
C ILE A 177 0.62 -20.46 -1.76
N ARG A 178 1.54 -21.05 -2.53
CA ARG A 178 2.94 -21.20 -2.10
C ARG A 178 3.63 -19.84 -1.92
N LEU A 179 3.49 -18.95 -2.90
CA LEU A 179 4.10 -17.62 -2.86
C LEU A 179 3.51 -16.77 -1.73
N MET A 180 2.19 -16.79 -1.54
CA MET A 180 1.55 -16.09 -0.42
C MET A 180 2.06 -16.57 0.94
N ARG A 181 2.21 -17.89 1.14
CA ARG A 181 2.79 -18.44 2.37
C ARG A 181 4.22 -17.98 2.61
N GLN A 182 5.05 -17.94 1.57
CA GLN A 182 6.43 -17.49 1.67
C GLN A 182 6.51 -15.99 1.99
N MET A 183 5.66 -15.18 1.38
CA MET A 183 5.64 -13.72 1.58
C MET A 183 5.09 -13.34 2.95
N THR A 184 4.09 -14.05 3.47
CA THR A 184 3.49 -13.75 4.78
C THR A 184 4.49 -13.89 5.94
N GLY A 185 5.54 -14.68 5.79
CA GLY A 185 6.61 -14.86 6.79
C GLY A 185 7.89 -14.08 6.51
N SER A 186 7.97 -13.29 5.45
CA SER A 186 9.16 -12.57 5.06
C SER A 186 9.26 -11.21 5.77
N HIS A 187 10.40 -10.95 6.45
CA HIS A 187 10.66 -9.67 7.11
C HIS A 187 10.56 -8.47 6.14
N SER A 188 11.02 -8.63 4.91
CA SER A 188 10.93 -7.59 3.87
C SER A 188 9.49 -7.27 3.48
N VAL A 189 8.62 -8.28 3.44
CA VAL A 189 7.20 -8.11 3.15
C VAL A 189 6.48 -7.48 4.35
N GLU A 190 6.88 -7.81 5.57
CA GLU A 190 6.35 -7.15 6.78
C GLU A 190 6.71 -5.66 6.81
N GLN A 191 7.93 -5.30 6.43
CA GLN A 191 8.32 -3.89 6.26
C GLN A 191 7.47 -3.19 5.18
N LEU A 192 7.27 -3.82 4.02
CA LEU A 192 6.42 -3.28 2.95
C LEU A 192 4.96 -3.14 3.43
N ARG A 193 4.45 -4.10 4.21
CA ARG A 193 3.10 -4.05 4.80
C ARG A 193 2.96 -2.90 5.79
N GLN A 194 3.94 -2.71 6.68
CA GLN A 194 3.95 -1.60 7.64
C GLN A 194 3.97 -0.26 6.93
N MET A 195 4.79 -0.10 5.89
CA MET A 195 4.81 1.08 5.04
C MET A 195 3.44 1.30 4.38
N HIS A 196 2.84 0.27 3.79
CA HIS A 196 1.54 0.35 3.14
C HIS A 196 0.41 0.76 4.12
N ASN A 197 0.41 0.21 5.34
CA ASN A 197 -0.59 0.54 6.36
C ASN A 197 -0.42 1.98 6.87
N GLN A 198 0.81 2.47 7.01
CA GLN A 198 1.08 3.87 7.33
C GLN A 198 0.54 4.82 6.26
N LEU A 199 0.53 4.37 5.00
CA LEU A 199 0.05 5.11 3.84
C LEU A 199 -1.49 5.17 3.75
N LYS A 200 -2.19 4.20 4.35
CA LYS A 200 -3.66 4.11 4.35
C LYS A 200 -4.34 4.76 5.56
N MET A 201 -3.58 5.23 6.55
CA MET A 201 -4.20 5.98 7.65
C MET A 201 -4.72 7.32 7.10
N PRO A 202 -6.03 7.58 7.17
CA PRO A 202 -6.55 8.88 6.84
C PRO A 202 -5.91 9.91 7.76
N GLU A 203 -5.59 11.08 7.22
CA GLU A 203 -5.25 12.24 8.03
C GLU A 203 -6.38 12.41 9.04
N SER A 204 -6.09 12.16 10.32
CA SER A 204 -7.02 12.50 11.38
C SER A 204 -7.19 14.01 11.36
N GLU A 205 -8.42 14.43 11.10
CA GLU A 205 -8.89 15.81 11.22
C GLU A 205 -8.46 16.48 12.54
#